data_23d509f8928c87c07cf044a458e3f247
#
_entry.id   23d509f8928c87c07cf044a458e3f247
#
_cell.length_a   1.000
_cell.length_b   1.000
_cell.length_c   1.000
_cell.angle_alpha   90.00
_cell.angle_beta   90.00
_cell.angle_gamma   90.00
#
_symmetry.space_group_name_H-M   'P 1'
#
loop_
_entity.id
_entity.type
_entity.pdbx_description
1 polymer ?
#
loop_
_entity_poly.entity_id
_entity_poly.type
_entity_poly.pdbx_seq_one_letter_code
_entity_poly.pdbx_strand_id
1 'polypeptide(L)'
;NFVIPLPKILLGMFESYYWNLEEIKLTLEKIKGKKFDVIIANDADALPVALKIKGDAKVIFDAHEYSPEENNDSLRWRILFKKYKTNLIKKYANKADFMLTVCDGIAKKYNLEFGLNPMVLTNAADYFENTNLMKVGKKIKIMHHGLALPQRKIENMIEMMDFVDERFELDLMLVFRKEEYKKEIEQLIGTKKNVRLIPPVSTDEIVPFISQYDMGIYLLEPNNFNNKHALPNKFFEFIQGRLAIAIGPSPEMAKIVTDFDLGLISKNFEVKNLAETVNSFSTEKIIYYKKKCDLAAKDLNAENNYKKLQKEINSWH
;
A
#
# COMPACT_ATOMS: atom_id res chain seq x y z
N ASN A 1 23.56 -15.27 2.10
CA ASN A 1 24.56 -14.30 2.59
C ASN A 1 24.93 -13.36 1.46
N PHE A 2 24.13 -12.29 1.25
CA PHE A 2 24.50 -11.22 0.34
C PHE A 2 25.68 -10.45 0.95
N VAL A 3 26.87 -10.62 0.42
CA VAL A 3 27.98 -9.72 0.70
C VAL A 3 27.65 -8.40 -0.01
N ILE A 4 26.96 -7.51 0.70
CA ILE A 4 26.77 -6.14 0.22
C ILE A 4 28.16 -5.52 0.14
N PRO A 5 28.61 -5.00 -1.01
CA PRO A 5 29.89 -4.28 -1.10
C PRO A 5 29.74 -2.92 -0.43
N LEU A 6 29.55 -2.95 0.91
CA LEU A 6 29.46 -1.80 1.82
C LEU A 6 30.46 -0.67 1.53
N PRO A 7 31.75 -0.98 1.19
CA PRO A 7 32.73 0.07 0.90
C PRO A 7 32.32 1.02 -0.21
N LYS A 8 31.70 0.51 -1.29
CA LYS A 8 31.34 1.36 -2.43
C LYS A 8 30.23 2.36 -2.12
N ILE A 9 29.21 1.93 -1.33
CA ILE A 9 28.13 2.83 -0.88
C ILE A 9 28.69 3.92 0.04
N LEU A 10 29.53 3.54 0.99
CA LEU A 10 30.14 4.49 1.94
C LEU A 10 31.04 5.53 1.25
N LEU A 11 31.74 5.12 0.18
CA LEU A 11 32.58 6.00 -0.63
C LEU A 11 31.79 6.81 -1.67
N GLY A 12 30.45 6.68 -1.72
CA GLY A 12 29.61 7.37 -2.70
C GLY A 12 29.75 6.85 -4.14
N MET A 13 30.36 5.67 -4.32
CA MET A 13 30.56 5.05 -5.64
C MET A 13 29.29 4.32 -6.10
N PHE A 14 28.14 5.05 -6.11
CA PHE A 14 26.81 4.46 -6.29
C PHE A 14 26.62 3.76 -7.63
N GLU A 15 27.18 4.31 -8.73
CA GLU A 15 27.13 3.68 -10.05
C GLU A 15 27.88 2.35 -10.07
N SER A 16 29.12 2.36 -9.54
CA SER A 16 29.92 1.15 -9.44
C SER A 16 29.26 0.10 -8.54
N TYR A 17 28.55 0.53 -7.50
CA TYR A 17 27.74 -0.36 -6.66
C TYR A 17 26.61 -0.97 -7.48
N TYR A 18 25.75 -0.15 -8.09
CA TYR A 18 24.56 -0.57 -8.82
C TYR A 18 24.88 -1.56 -9.95
N TRP A 19 25.80 -1.19 -10.87
CA TRP A 19 26.11 -2.00 -12.04
C TRP A 19 26.90 -3.28 -11.72
N ASN A 20 27.38 -3.44 -10.47
CA ASN A 20 28.01 -4.67 -10.01
C ASN A 20 27.07 -5.60 -9.23
N LEU A 21 25.84 -5.20 -8.96
CA LEU A 21 24.83 -6.09 -8.37
C LEU A 21 24.57 -7.28 -9.31
N GLU A 22 24.52 -8.46 -8.74
CA GLU A 22 24.35 -9.71 -9.50
C GLU A 22 22.97 -9.74 -10.17
N GLU A 23 21.93 -9.33 -9.47
CA GLU A 23 20.56 -9.21 -10.00
C GLU A 23 20.48 -8.28 -11.22
N ILE A 24 21.28 -7.20 -11.26
CA ILE A 24 21.31 -6.27 -12.39
C ILE A 24 21.99 -6.93 -13.59
N LYS A 25 23.10 -7.65 -13.36
CA LYS A 25 23.81 -8.38 -14.43
C LYS A 25 22.94 -9.48 -15.02
N LEU A 26 22.31 -10.28 -14.18
CA LEU A 26 21.38 -11.35 -14.59
C LEU A 26 20.18 -10.80 -15.35
N THR A 27 19.62 -9.66 -14.89
CA THR A 27 18.52 -9.00 -15.60
C THR A 27 18.95 -8.57 -17.00
N LEU A 28 20.08 -7.88 -17.12
CA LEU A 28 20.62 -7.46 -18.43
C LEU A 28 20.86 -8.64 -19.37
N GLU A 29 21.35 -9.76 -18.85
CA GLU A 29 21.55 -10.98 -19.64
C GLU A 29 20.23 -11.55 -20.16
N LYS A 30 19.21 -11.68 -19.29
CA LYS A 30 17.89 -12.23 -19.64
C LYS A 30 17.11 -11.40 -20.67
N ILE A 31 17.32 -10.09 -20.72
CA ILE A 31 16.63 -9.18 -21.63
C ILE A 31 17.45 -8.79 -22.84
N LYS A 32 18.70 -9.32 -22.96
CA LYS A 32 19.59 -9.03 -24.08
C LYS A 32 18.93 -9.37 -25.43
N GLY A 33 18.97 -8.42 -26.36
CA GLY A 33 18.39 -8.57 -27.69
C GLY A 33 16.87 -8.48 -27.80
N LYS A 34 16.15 -8.32 -26.69
CA LYS A 34 14.72 -8.05 -26.73
C LYS A 34 14.47 -6.59 -27.11
N LYS A 35 13.36 -6.34 -27.86
CA LYS A 35 12.88 -5.01 -28.21
C LYS A 35 11.56 -4.76 -27.49
N PHE A 36 11.33 -3.52 -27.13
CA PHE A 36 10.14 -3.09 -26.40
C PHE A 36 9.65 -1.78 -27.01
N ASP A 37 8.34 -1.53 -26.97
CA ASP A 37 7.73 -0.25 -27.31
C ASP A 37 7.63 0.62 -26.04
N VAL A 38 7.29 0.00 -24.90
CA VAL A 38 7.21 0.64 -23.59
C VAL A 38 7.87 -0.23 -22.54
N ILE A 39 8.60 0.39 -21.63
CA ILE A 39 9.21 -0.26 -20.46
C ILE A 39 8.71 0.43 -19.21
N ILE A 40 8.10 -0.33 -18.31
CA ILE A 40 7.69 0.15 -16.98
C ILE A 40 8.77 -0.23 -15.97
N ALA A 41 9.41 0.77 -15.39
CA ALA A 41 10.41 0.62 -14.34
C ALA A 41 9.73 0.78 -12.98
N ASN A 42 9.43 -0.35 -12.32
CA ASN A 42 8.85 -0.34 -10.98
C ASN A 42 9.95 -0.01 -9.97
N ASP A 43 9.76 1.09 -9.26
CA ASP A 43 10.66 1.66 -8.27
C ASP A 43 12.05 2.10 -8.81
N ALA A 44 12.79 2.82 -7.97
CA ALA A 44 14.04 3.47 -8.34
C ALA A 44 15.13 2.50 -8.82
N ASP A 45 15.12 1.26 -8.32
CA ASP A 45 16.17 0.28 -8.66
C ASP A 45 16.03 -0.29 -10.08
N ALA A 46 14.82 -0.33 -10.63
CA ALA A 46 14.59 -0.77 -12.00
C ALA A 46 14.94 0.29 -13.06
N LEU A 47 14.91 1.56 -12.67
CA LEU A 47 15.00 2.68 -13.60
C LEU A 47 16.31 2.77 -14.40
N PRO A 48 17.53 2.60 -13.80
CA PRO A 48 18.76 2.65 -14.58
C PRO A 48 18.87 1.53 -15.64
N VAL A 49 18.38 0.32 -15.31
CA VAL A 49 18.33 -0.80 -16.28
C VAL A 49 17.37 -0.47 -17.41
N ALA A 50 16.14 -0.02 -17.10
CA ALA A 50 15.14 0.34 -18.09
C ALA A 50 15.69 1.39 -19.10
N LEU A 51 16.32 2.44 -18.58
CA LEU A 51 16.93 3.48 -19.41
C LEU A 51 18.13 2.98 -20.23
N LYS A 52 18.88 2.01 -19.73
CA LYS A 52 20.04 1.43 -20.47
C LYS A 52 19.60 0.59 -21.65
N ILE A 53 18.47 -0.10 -21.55
CA ILE A 53 18.02 -1.06 -22.59
C ILE A 53 16.95 -0.47 -23.51
N LYS A 54 16.47 0.75 -23.24
CA LYS A 54 15.27 1.28 -23.89
C LYS A 54 15.35 1.35 -25.42
N GLY A 55 16.55 1.58 -26.00
CA GLY A 55 16.61 1.91 -27.45
C GLY A 55 15.63 3.05 -27.78
N ASP A 56 14.66 2.77 -28.66
CA ASP A 56 13.60 3.70 -29.05
C ASP A 56 12.35 3.63 -28.14
N ALA A 57 12.30 2.66 -27.23
CA ALA A 57 11.17 2.48 -26.30
C ALA A 57 10.99 3.67 -25.38
N LYS A 58 9.71 3.93 -25.01
CA LYS A 58 9.36 4.88 -23.93
C LYS A 58 9.56 4.22 -22.57
N VAL A 59 10.05 4.96 -21.60
CA VAL A 59 10.25 4.49 -20.23
C VAL A 59 9.29 5.22 -19.30
N ILE A 60 8.45 4.44 -18.61
CA ILE A 60 7.62 4.90 -17.50
C ILE A 60 8.35 4.57 -16.19
N PHE A 61 8.60 5.56 -15.36
CA PHE A 61 9.05 5.35 -13.99
C PHE A 61 7.82 5.25 -13.07
N ASP A 62 7.54 4.07 -12.53
CA ASP A 62 6.43 3.82 -11.61
C ASP A 62 6.96 3.73 -10.18
N ALA A 63 6.78 4.82 -9.42
CA ALA A 63 7.27 4.97 -8.06
C ALA A 63 6.16 4.66 -7.05
N HIS A 64 6.13 3.44 -6.52
CA HIS A 64 5.15 3.02 -5.52
C HIS A 64 5.37 3.65 -4.15
N GLU A 65 6.60 4.09 -3.85
CA GLU A 65 6.99 4.74 -2.61
C GLU A 65 7.91 5.94 -2.89
N TYR A 66 8.07 6.81 -1.90
CA TYR A 66 9.14 7.80 -1.95
C TYR A 66 10.47 7.11 -1.64
N SER A 67 11.16 6.67 -2.68
CA SER A 67 12.35 5.80 -2.59
C SER A 67 13.45 6.29 -1.66
N PRO A 68 13.78 7.60 -1.53
CA PRO A 68 14.79 8.06 -0.58
C PRO A 68 14.47 7.77 0.90
N GLU A 69 13.20 7.53 1.23
CA GLU A 69 12.74 7.28 2.61
C GLU A 69 12.03 5.94 2.79
N GLU A 70 12.27 4.97 1.90
CA GLU A 70 11.62 3.67 1.83
C GLU A 70 11.69 2.87 3.17
N ASN A 71 12.86 2.84 3.81
CA ASN A 71 13.08 2.20 5.11
C ASN A 71 13.73 3.18 6.12
N ASN A 72 13.24 4.41 6.19
CA ASN A 72 13.83 5.49 6.95
C ASN A 72 13.74 5.31 8.49
N ASP A 73 12.99 4.33 8.97
CA ASP A 73 12.96 3.83 10.35
C ASP A 73 14.25 3.11 10.73
N SER A 74 14.99 2.54 9.77
CA SER A 74 16.26 1.87 9.97
C SER A 74 17.45 2.84 9.94
N LEU A 75 18.23 2.90 11.03
CA LEU A 75 19.49 3.69 11.09
C LEU A 75 20.47 3.28 9.97
N ARG A 76 20.60 1.96 9.72
CA ARG A 76 21.44 1.42 8.64
C ARG A 76 21.00 1.95 7.28
N TRP A 77 19.68 1.98 7.02
CA TRP A 77 19.13 2.53 5.79
C TRP A 77 19.47 4.01 5.63
N ARG A 78 19.25 4.81 6.66
CA ARG A 78 19.51 6.26 6.63
C ARG A 78 20.97 6.60 6.30
N ILE A 79 21.90 5.83 6.84
CA ILE A 79 23.34 6.05 6.63
C ILE A 79 23.78 5.56 5.24
N LEU A 80 23.33 4.38 4.81
CA LEU A 80 23.86 3.71 3.62
C LEU A 80 23.01 3.98 2.38
N PHE A 81 21.71 3.76 2.47
CA PHE A 81 20.84 3.66 1.29
C PHE A 81 20.10 4.94 0.94
N LYS A 82 19.81 5.83 1.90
CA LYS A 82 19.12 7.09 1.60
C LYS A 82 19.86 7.91 0.55
N LYS A 83 21.18 8.10 0.69
CA LYS A 83 22.01 8.82 -0.29
C LYS A 83 22.06 8.10 -1.64
N TYR A 84 22.15 6.78 -1.61
CA TYR A 84 22.14 5.95 -2.82
C TYR A 84 20.82 6.10 -3.59
N LYS A 85 19.68 5.89 -2.95
CA LYS A 85 18.36 6.05 -3.57
C LYS A 85 18.14 7.48 -4.09
N THR A 86 18.52 8.49 -3.29
CA THR A 86 18.48 9.90 -3.72
C THR A 86 19.31 10.13 -4.98
N ASN A 87 20.49 9.50 -5.08
CA ASN A 87 21.35 9.62 -6.26
C ASN A 87 20.71 8.97 -7.49
N LEU A 88 20.07 7.78 -7.33
CA LEU A 88 19.35 7.15 -8.44
C LEU A 88 18.27 8.07 -8.99
N ILE A 89 17.43 8.64 -8.11
CA ILE A 89 16.36 9.56 -8.52
C ILE A 89 16.94 10.80 -9.24
N LYS A 90 17.92 11.48 -8.62
CA LYS A 90 18.56 12.68 -9.23
C LYS A 90 19.15 12.42 -10.61
N LYS A 91 19.76 11.24 -10.80
CA LYS A 91 20.49 10.94 -12.03
C LYS A 91 19.59 10.41 -13.14
N TYR A 92 18.54 9.69 -12.78
CA TYR A 92 17.80 8.89 -13.75
C TYR A 92 16.33 9.29 -13.91
N ALA A 93 15.64 9.81 -12.87
CA ALA A 93 14.20 9.99 -12.94
C ALA A 93 13.76 10.99 -14.06
N ASN A 94 14.49 12.08 -14.24
CA ASN A 94 14.22 13.06 -15.33
C ASN A 94 14.52 12.51 -16.75
N LYS A 95 15.03 11.29 -16.89
CA LYS A 95 15.29 10.64 -18.17
C LYS A 95 14.19 9.66 -18.57
N ALA A 96 13.28 9.35 -17.66
CA ALA A 96 12.05 8.67 -17.98
C ALA A 96 11.16 9.56 -18.82
N ASP A 97 10.44 8.99 -19.76
CA ASP A 97 9.51 9.71 -20.63
C ASP A 97 8.25 10.10 -19.83
N PHE A 98 7.91 9.34 -18.82
CA PHE A 98 6.74 9.57 -17.96
C PHE A 98 6.98 9.04 -16.53
N MET A 99 6.26 9.59 -15.55
CA MET A 99 6.35 9.14 -14.16
C MET A 99 4.98 8.93 -13.55
N LEU A 100 4.84 7.81 -12.84
CA LEU A 100 3.67 7.45 -12.04
C LEU A 100 4.02 7.42 -10.55
N THR A 101 3.02 7.62 -9.72
CA THR A 101 3.07 7.32 -8.29
C THR A 101 1.67 7.04 -7.74
N VAL A 102 1.58 6.57 -6.51
CA VAL A 102 0.34 6.01 -5.95
C VAL A 102 -0.55 6.99 -5.20
N CYS A 103 -0.03 8.18 -4.81
CA CYS A 103 -0.82 9.18 -4.07
C CYS A 103 -0.27 10.60 -4.20
N ASP A 104 -1.11 11.58 -3.84
CA ASP A 104 -0.79 13.02 -3.93
C ASP A 104 0.39 13.42 -3.04
N GLY A 105 0.52 12.86 -1.84
CA GLY A 105 1.60 13.20 -0.92
C GLY A 105 2.97 12.80 -1.45
N ILE A 106 3.08 11.61 -2.07
CA ILE A 106 4.32 11.17 -2.72
C ILE A 106 4.60 12.02 -3.96
N ALA A 107 3.59 12.30 -4.78
CA ALA A 107 3.74 13.16 -5.96
C ALA A 107 4.29 14.53 -5.59
N LYS A 108 3.70 15.20 -4.59
CA LYS A 108 4.17 16.49 -4.07
C LYS A 108 5.61 16.43 -3.58
N LYS A 109 6.01 15.36 -2.91
CA LYS A 109 7.37 15.19 -2.39
C LYS A 109 8.40 15.06 -3.52
N TYR A 110 8.10 14.27 -4.56
CA TYR A 110 8.95 14.17 -5.75
C TYR A 110 9.04 15.49 -6.50
N ASN A 111 7.94 16.23 -6.58
CA ASN A 111 7.94 17.57 -7.19
C ASN A 111 8.82 18.56 -6.41
N LEU A 112 8.63 18.66 -5.10
CA LEU A 112 9.37 19.60 -4.25
C LEU A 112 10.88 19.33 -4.22
N GLU A 113 11.30 18.06 -4.19
CA GLU A 113 12.72 17.71 -4.03
C GLU A 113 13.47 17.53 -5.35
N PHE A 114 12.76 17.14 -6.43
CA PHE A 114 13.39 16.78 -7.69
C PHE A 114 12.78 17.49 -8.92
N GLY A 115 11.73 18.29 -8.76
CA GLY A 115 11.04 18.94 -9.88
C GLY A 115 10.27 17.96 -10.77
N LEU A 116 9.96 16.75 -10.29
CA LEU A 116 9.24 15.72 -11.03
C LEU A 116 7.73 15.91 -10.89
N ASN A 117 6.98 15.59 -11.93
CA ASN A 117 5.51 15.73 -11.95
C ASN A 117 4.85 14.38 -12.23
N PRO A 118 4.80 13.46 -11.26
CA PRO A 118 4.19 12.16 -11.47
C PRO A 118 2.67 12.27 -11.61
N MET A 119 2.09 11.50 -12.53
CA MET A 119 0.65 11.24 -12.53
C MET A 119 0.31 10.27 -11.42
N VAL A 120 -0.76 10.55 -10.69
CA VAL A 120 -1.23 9.67 -9.61
C VAL A 120 -2.12 8.58 -10.18
N LEU A 121 -1.67 7.32 -10.05
CA LEU A 121 -2.44 6.09 -10.25
C LEU A 121 -2.43 5.30 -8.95
N THR A 122 -3.59 5.21 -8.31
CA THR A 122 -3.73 4.54 -7.01
C THR A 122 -3.60 3.02 -7.15
N ASN A 123 -3.28 2.32 -6.06
CA ASN A 123 -3.26 0.85 -5.99
C ASN A 123 -4.69 0.27 -5.91
N ALA A 124 -5.60 0.76 -6.74
CA ALA A 124 -6.99 0.32 -6.76
C ALA A 124 -7.08 -1.14 -7.21
N ALA A 125 -7.95 -1.91 -6.53
CA ALA A 125 -8.29 -3.27 -6.94
C ALA A 125 -9.20 -3.27 -8.17
N ASP A 126 -9.28 -4.42 -8.86
CA ASP A 126 -10.22 -4.61 -9.95
C ASP A 126 -11.67 -4.42 -9.46
N TYR A 127 -12.54 -3.96 -10.36
CA TYR A 127 -13.95 -3.80 -10.02
C TYR A 127 -14.59 -5.14 -9.70
N PHE A 128 -15.19 -5.25 -8.54
CA PHE A 128 -15.92 -6.43 -8.12
C PHE A 128 -17.42 -6.14 -8.07
N GLU A 129 -18.20 -6.85 -8.90
CA GLU A 129 -19.65 -6.77 -8.86
C GLU A 129 -20.20 -7.56 -7.67
N ASN A 130 -20.63 -6.85 -6.62
CA ASN A 130 -21.16 -7.46 -5.41
C ASN A 130 -22.68 -7.40 -5.41
N THR A 131 -23.32 -8.56 -5.50
CA THR A 131 -24.79 -8.69 -5.50
C THR A 131 -25.37 -8.90 -4.10
N ASN A 132 -24.57 -9.14 -3.06
CA ASN A 132 -25.01 -9.53 -1.70
C ASN A 132 -24.92 -8.38 -0.69
N LEU A 133 -25.40 -7.26 -1.03
CA LEU A 133 -24.99 -5.97 -0.48
C LEU A 133 -25.54 -5.67 0.86
N MET A 134 -26.14 -6.10 1.75
CA MET A 134 -26.69 -5.23 2.84
C MET A 134 -27.27 -5.93 4.07
N LYS A 135 -26.82 -7.09 4.43
CA LYS A 135 -27.27 -7.72 5.68
C LYS A 135 -26.18 -7.59 6.74
N VAL A 136 -26.38 -6.71 7.70
CA VAL A 136 -25.57 -6.64 8.91
C VAL A 136 -26.27 -7.49 10.00
N GLY A 137 -25.53 -8.44 10.56
CA GLY A 137 -26.06 -9.33 11.60
C GLY A 137 -26.09 -8.68 12.98
N LYS A 138 -26.51 -9.47 14.01
CA LYS A 138 -26.40 -9.05 15.43
C LYS A 138 -24.93 -8.87 15.85
N LYS A 139 -24.05 -9.74 15.34
CA LYS A 139 -22.60 -9.63 15.48
C LYS A 139 -22.07 -8.92 14.24
N ILE A 140 -21.29 -7.86 14.45
CA ILE A 140 -20.69 -7.05 13.41
C ILE A 140 -19.28 -7.60 13.15
N LYS A 141 -19.04 -8.04 11.92
CA LYS A 141 -17.78 -8.67 11.53
C LYS A 141 -16.82 -7.62 10.97
N ILE A 142 -15.70 -7.45 11.64
CA ILE A 142 -14.62 -6.56 11.22
C ILE A 142 -13.52 -7.40 10.56
N MET A 143 -12.94 -6.91 9.47
CA MET A 143 -11.85 -7.54 8.73
C MET A 143 -10.61 -6.65 8.72
N HIS A 144 -9.45 -7.25 9.00
CA HIS A 144 -8.16 -6.74 8.60
C HIS A 144 -7.35 -7.83 7.92
N HIS A 145 -6.67 -7.52 6.80
CA HIS A 145 -5.88 -8.53 6.08
C HIS A 145 -4.55 -7.97 5.56
N GLY A 146 -3.69 -8.89 5.14
CA GLY A 146 -2.45 -8.61 4.42
C GLY A 146 -1.19 -9.02 5.16
N LEU A 147 -0.03 -8.49 4.72
CA LEU A 147 1.27 -8.84 5.26
C LEU A 147 1.43 -8.31 6.69
N ALA A 148 1.70 -9.23 7.63
CA ALA A 148 1.98 -8.91 9.02
C ALA A 148 3.46 -8.57 9.21
N LEU A 149 3.74 -7.31 9.49
CA LEU A 149 5.06 -6.80 9.80
C LEU A 149 5.02 -6.08 11.16
N PRO A 150 6.04 -6.24 12.04
CA PRO A 150 6.09 -5.55 13.33
C PRO A 150 5.95 -4.03 13.23
N GLN A 151 6.49 -3.43 12.16
CA GLN A 151 6.39 -1.99 11.91
C GLN A 151 4.95 -1.50 11.66
N ARG A 152 4.03 -2.40 11.32
CA ARG A 152 2.60 -2.10 11.09
C ARG A 152 1.76 -2.18 12.35
N LYS A 153 2.34 -2.65 13.46
CA LYS A 153 1.72 -2.74 14.79
C LYS A 153 0.30 -3.32 14.74
N ILE A 154 0.20 -4.54 14.21
CA ILE A 154 -1.07 -5.29 14.13
C ILE A 154 -1.70 -5.43 15.53
N GLU A 155 -0.86 -5.51 16.57
CA GLU A 155 -1.22 -5.56 17.98
C GLU A 155 -2.22 -4.48 18.37
N ASN A 156 -2.06 -3.25 17.86
CA ASN A 156 -2.94 -2.13 18.19
C ASN A 156 -4.41 -2.41 17.80
N MET A 157 -4.64 -3.12 16.69
CA MET A 157 -6.01 -3.49 16.27
C MET A 157 -6.57 -4.64 17.11
N ILE A 158 -5.71 -5.54 17.62
CA ILE A 158 -6.10 -6.61 18.54
C ILE A 158 -6.43 -6.03 19.92
N GLU A 159 -5.58 -5.13 20.43
CA GLU A 159 -5.77 -4.45 21.72
C GLU A 159 -7.01 -3.55 21.71
N MET A 160 -7.34 -2.93 20.57
CA MET A 160 -8.58 -2.17 20.42
C MET A 160 -9.82 -2.98 20.81
N MET A 161 -9.81 -4.28 20.58
CA MET A 161 -10.94 -5.16 20.87
C MET A 161 -11.23 -5.32 22.37
N ASP A 162 -10.34 -4.86 23.27
CA ASP A 162 -10.65 -4.76 24.71
C ASP A 162 -11.57 -3.58 25.07
N PHE A 163 -11.71 -2.62 24.18
CA PHE A 163 -12.44 -1.38 24.40
C PHE A 163 -13.68 -1.24 23.52
N VAL A 164 -13.97 -2.24 22.67
CA VAL A 164 -15.16 -2.24 21.82
C VAL A 164 -16.30 -3.07 22.46
N ASP A 165 -17.52 -2.73 22.07
CA ASP A 165 -18.72 -3.46 22.49
C ASP A 165 -18.65 -4.94 22.05
N GLU A 166 -19.28 -5.83 22.83
CA GLU A 166 -19.32 -7.26 22.56
C GLU A 166 -19.97 -7.68 21.23
N ARG A 167 -20.68 -6.74 20.58
CA ARG A 167 -21.26 -6.98 19.25
C ARG A 167 -20.25 -7.04 18.12
N PHE A 168 -19.01 -6.57 18.34
CA PHE A 168 -17.94 -6.57 17.32
C PHE A 168 -17.06 -7.81 17.43
N GLU A 169 -16.73 -8.40 16.28
CA GLU A 169 -15.80 -9.52 16.14
C GLU A 169 -14.76 -9.16 15.06
N LEU A 170 -13.49 -9.39 15.35
CA LEU A 170 -12.37 -9.08 14.44
C LEU A 170 -11.76 -10.38 13.88
N ASP A 171 -11.76 -10.51 12.58
CA ASP A 171 -11.01 -11.53 11.87
C ASP A 171 -9.76 -10.92 11.23
N LEU A 172 -8.63 -11.56 11.46
CA LEU A 172 -7.32 -11.20 10.94
C LEU A 172 -6.89 -12.24 9.91
N MET A 173 -6.81 -11.86 8.64
CA MET A 173 -6.30 -12.70 7.56
C MET A 173 -4.87 -12.26 7.22
N LEU A 174 -3.88 -12.86 7.88
CA LEU A 174 -2.51 -12.39 7.89
C LEU A 174 -1.54 -13.34 7.19
N VAL A 175 -0.61 -12.76 6.43
CA VAL A 175 0.55 -13.47 5.88
C VAL A 175 1.78 -13.09 6.69
N PHE A 176 2.42 -14.06 7.32
CA PHE A 176 3.61 -13.85 8.15
C PHE A 176 4.89 -14.19 7.39
N ARG A 177 5.91 -13.36 7.53
CA ARG A 177 7.28 -13.62 7.04
C ARG A 177 8.22 -14.10 8.14
N LYS A 178 7.86 -13.86 9.43
CA LYS A 178 8.66 -14.22 10.60
C LYS A 178 7.81 -15.04 11.55
N GLU A 179 8.28 -16.24 11.87
CA GLU A 179 7.57 -17.16 12.76
C GLU A 179 7.48 -16.63 14.19
N GLU A 180 8.50 -15.88 14.64
CA GLU A 180 8.50 -15.25 15.97
C GLU A 180 7.33 -14.30 16.11
N TYR A 181 7.16 -13.39 15.12
CA TYR A 181 6.07 -12.42 15.14
C TYR A 181 4.69 -13.08 15.02
N LYS A 182 4.60 -14.18 14.29
CA LYS A 182 3.36 -14.98 14.23
C LYS A 182 2.98 -15.48 15.61
N LYS A 183 3.93 -16.07 16.34
CA LYS A 183 3.69 -16.58 17.71
C LYS A 183 3.27 -15.48 18.68
N GLU A 184 3.87 -14.29 18.60
CA GLU A 184 3.48 -13.12 19.40
C GLU A 184 2.02 -12.73 19.14
N ILE A 185 1.61 -12.65 17.88
CA ILE A 185 0.23 -12.33 17.49
C ILE A 185 -0.73 -13.45 17.92
N GLU A 186 -0.39 -14.73 17.74
CA GLU A 186 -1.22 -15.87 18.18
C GLU A 186 -1.41 -15.87 19.70
N GLN A 187 -0.38 -15.58 20.47
CA GLN A 187 -0.47 -15.46 21.94
C GLN A 187 -1.42 -14.32 22.35
N LEU A 188 -1.30 -13.16 21.70
CA LEU A 188 -2.18 -12.03 21.98
C LEU A 188 -3.64 -12.34 21.64
N ILE A 189 -3.89 -12.95 20.49
CA ILE A 189 -5.24 -13.40 20.07
C ILE A 189 -5.80 -14.43 21.04
N GLY A 190 -4.98 -15.38 21.53
CA GLY A 190 -5.40 -16.41 22.48
C GLY A 190 -5.99 -15.87 23.79
N THR A 191 -5.77 -14.58 24.10
CA THR A 191 -6.38 -13.91 25.27
C THR A 191 -7.75 -13.27 24.95
N LYS A 192 -8.18 -13.26 23.67
CA LYS A 192 -9.38 -12.54 23.20
C LYS A 192 -10.48 -13.52 22.77
N LYS A 193 -11.72 -13.23 23.17
CA LYS A 193 -12.89 -14.03 22.76
C LYS A 193 -13.48 -13.64 21.42
N ASN A 194 -13.19 -12.40 20.98
CA ASN A 194 -13.79 -11.75 19.82
C ASN A 194 -12.78 -11.43 18.73
N VAL A 195 -11.59 -12.05 18.74
CA VAL A 195 -10.54 -11.94 17.71
C VAL A 195 -10.17 -13.32 17.21
N ARG A 196 -10.06 -13.48 15.90
CA ARG A 196 -9.66 -14.74 15.26
C ARG A 196 -8.58 -14.50 14.21
N LEU A 197 -7.63 -15.43 14.14
CA LEU A 197 -6.72 -15.55 13.01
C LEU A 197 -7.31 -16.53 12.03
N ILE A 198 -7.48 -16.12 10.78
CA ILE A 198 -8.02 -16.96 9.71
C ILE A 198 -6.98 -17.18 8.61
N PRO A 199 -7.00 -18.33 7.92
CA PRO A 199 -6.08 -18.60 6.83
C PRO A 199 -6.19 -17.57 5.71
N PRO A 200 -5.06 -17.18 5.08
CA PRO A 200 -5.09 -16.32 3.90
C PRO A 200 -5.69 -17.06 2.69
N VAL A 201 -6.40 -16.31 1.85
CA VAL A 201 -6.87 -16.77 0.54
C VAL A 201 -5.93 -16.28 -0.56
N SER A 202 -6.10 -16.76 -1.79
CA SER A 202 -5.38 -16.25 -2.96
C SER A 202 -5.74 -14.78 -3.24
N THR A 203 -4.87 -14.06 -3.93
CA THR A 203 -5.04 -12.61 -4.14
C THR A 203 -6.33 -12.26 -4.87
N ASP A 204 -6.74 -13.06 -5.85
CA ASP A 204 -7.97 -12.93 -6.62
C ASP A 204 -9.23 -13.25 -5.80
N GLU A 205 -9.11 -14.02 -4.73
CA GLU A 205 -10.20 -14.36 -3.82
C GLU A 205 -10.38 -13.35 -2.68
N ILE A 206 -9.44 -12.41 -2.47
CA ILE A 206 -9.51 -11.48 -1.32
C ILE A 206 -10.83 -10.71 -1.32
N VAL A 207 -11.14 -10.00 -2.40
CA VAL A 207 -12.34 -9.15 -2.45
C VAL A 207 -13.63 -9.96 -2.33
N PRO A 208 -13.85 -11.07 -3.08
CA PRO A 208 -14.99 -11.96 -2.86
C PRO A 208 -15.10 -12.44 -1.41
N PHE A 209 -14.00 -12.85 -0.80
CA PHE A 209 -13.98 -13.36 0.56
C PHE A 209 -14.35 -12.28 1.58
N ILE A 210 -13.73 -11.10 1.52
CA ILE A 210 -13.99 -10.03 2.51
C ILE A 210 -15.36 -9.38 2.33
N SER A 211 -16.02 -9.53 1.19
CA SER A 211 -17.37 -8.96 0.93
C SER A 211 -18.44 -9.48 1.89
N GLN A 212 -18.20 -10.60 2.58
CA GLN A 212 -19.07 -11.15 3.63
C GLN A 212 -18.94 -10.43 4.99
N TYR A 213 -18.00 -9.50 5.12
CA TYR A 213 -17.78 -8.72 6.33
C TYR A 213 -18.54 -7.40 6.29
N ASP A 214 -18.66 -6.78 7.47
CA ASP A 214 -19.40 -5.54 7.63
C ASP A 214 -18.49 -4.33 7.57
N MET A 215 -17.29 -4.46 8.13
CA MET A 215 -16.34 -3.36 8.27
C MET A 215 -14.92 -3.78 7.91
N GLY A 216 -14.16 -2.85 7.31
CA GLY A 216 -12.72 -2.93 7.15
C GLY A 216 -12.01 -1.99 8.13
N ILE A 217 -10.96 -2.48 8.79
CA ILE A 217 -10.21 -1.68 9.76
C ILE A 217 -8.74 -1.58 9.39
N TYR A 218 -8.16 -0.39 9.56
CA TYR A 218 -6.72 -0.20 9.42
C TYR A 218 -6.19 0.96 10.27
N LEU A 219 -5.28 0.64 11.18
CA LEU A 219 -4.53 1.62 11.97
C LEU A 219 -3.05 1.51 11.61
N LEU A 220 -2.53 2.47 10.86
CA LEU A 220 -1.12 2.55 10.48
C LEU A 220 -0.51 3.84 11.01
N GLU A 221 0.34 3.73 12.01
CA GLU A 221 1.04 4.88 12.57
C GLU A 221 2.00 5.51 11.54
N PRO A 222 2.09 6.85 11.46
CA PRO A 222 2.93 7.57 10.50
C PRO A 222 4.41 7.60 10.91
N ASN A 223 5.01 6.44 11.18
CA ASN A 223 6.38 6.31 11.70
C ASN A 223 7.46 6.79 10.71
N ASN A 224 7.14 6.86 9.44
CA ASN A 224 7.99 7.41 8.39
C ASN A 224 7.11 8.07 7.31
N PHE A 225 7.76 8.71 6.33
CA PHE A 225 7.05 9.42 5.26
C PHE A 225 6.13 8.50 4.44
N ASN A 226 6.60 7.32 4.06
CA ASN A 226 5.82 6.37 3.27
C ASN A 226 4.63 5.81 4.06
N ASN A 227 4.78 5.50 5.35
CA ASN A 227 3.66 5.09 6.20
C ASN A 227 2.64 6.23 6.36
N LYS A 228 3.11 7.47 6.52
CA LYS A 228 2.23 8.65 6.62
C LYS A 228 1.35 8.82 5.38
N HIS A 229 1.93 8.62 4.21
CA HIS A 229 1.26 8.78 2.91
C HIS A 229 0.86 7.44 2.28
N ALA A 230 0.77 6.37 3.08
CA ALA A 230 0.38 5.07 2.58
C ALA A 230 -1.05 5.06 2.03
N LEU A 231 -1.20 4.49 0.84
CA LEU A 231 -2.49 4.20 0.21
C LEU A 231 -2.47 2.73 -0.26
N PRO A 232 -2.61 1.76 0.67
CA PRO A 232 -2.37 0.35 0.41
C PRO A 232 -3.52 -0.32 -0.33
N ASN A 233 -3.23 -1.43 -1.04
CA ASN A 233 -4.20 -2.23 -1.78
C ASN A 233 -5.42 -2.59 -0.92
N LYS A 234 -5.21 -3.05 0.33
CA LYS A 234 -6.30 -3.45 1.23
C LYS A 234 -7.37 -2.37 1.44
N PHE A 235 -6.97 -1.09 1.38
CA PHE A 235 -7.93 0.02 1.51
C PHE A 235 -8.91 0.03 0.33
N PHE A 236 -8.43 -0.19 -0.88
CA PHE A 236 -9.28 -0.31 -2.07
C PHE A 236 -10.03 -1.65 -2.10
N GLU A 237 -9.42 -2.72 -1.60
CA GLU A 237 -10.07 -4.01 -1.46
C GLU A 237 -11.26 -3.92 -0.49
N PHE A 238 -11.16 -3.15 0.61
CA PHE A 238 -12.32 -2.84 1.48
C PHE A 238 -13.43 -2.13 0.71
N ILE A 239 -13.10 -1.14 -0.14
CA ILE A 239 -14.08 -0.44 -0.97
C ILE A 239 -14.75 -1.42 -1.94
N GLN A 240 -13.96 -2.26 -2.64
CA GLN A 240 -14.49 -3.27 -3.57
C GLN A 240 -15.26 -4.38 -2.86
N GLY A 241 -14.94 -4.70 -1.60
CA GLY A 241 -15.71 -5.60 -0.74
C GLY A 241 -16.98 -4.97 -0.15
N ARG A 242 -17.20 -3.66 -0.35
CA ARG A 242 -18.33 -2.90 0.24
C ARG A 242 -18.32 -2.91 1.78
N LEU A 243 -17.16 -2.77 2.40
CA LEU A 243 -17.03 -2.69 3.85
C LEU A 243 -17.12 -1.23 4.31
N ALA A 244 -17.83 -0.97 5.40
CA ALA A 244 -17.75 0.31 6.10
C ALA A 244 -16.33 0.47 6.67
N ILE A 245 -15.70 1.63 6.48
CA ILE A 245 -14.28 1.80 6.75
C ILE A 245 -14.04 2.50 8.09
N ALA A 246 -13.17 1.92 8.94
CA ALA A 246 -12.66 2.54 10.15
C ALA A 246 -11.13 2.62 10.09
N ILE A 247 -10.58 3.85 10.09
CA ILE A 247 -9.13 4.06 9.94
C ILE A 247 -8.57 5.09 10.92
N GLY A 248 -7.24 5.06 11.11
CA GLY A 248 -6.50 6.17 11.68
C GLY A 248 -6.45 7.38 10.73
N PRO A 249 -6.05 8.59 11.20
CA PRO A 249 -6.04 9.82 10.40
C PRO A 249 -4.83 9.89 9.44
N SER A 250 -4.59 8.85 8.66
CA SER A 250 -3.59 8.82 7.58
C SER A 250 -4.05 9.72 6.43
N PRO A 251 -3.27 10.74 6.00
CA PRO A 251 -3.76 11.82 5.13
C PRO A 251 -4.42 11.34 3.84
N GLU A 252 -3.80 10.38 3.14
CA GLU A 252 -4.28 9.90 1.85
C GLU A 252 -5.57 9.08 1.98
N MET A 253 -5.60 8.13 2.92
CA MET A 253 -6.81 7.34 3.19
C MET A 253 -7.93 8.20 3.74
N ALA A 254 -7.62 9.11 4.70
CA ALA A 254 -8.59 10.00 5.31
C ALA A 254 -9.26 10.91 4.28
N LYS A 255 -8.47 11.42 3.30
CA LYS A 255 -9.01 12.21 2.19
C LYS A 255 -10.07 11.42 1.41
N ILE A 256 -9.76 10.19 1.00
CA ILE A 256 -10.71 9.35 0.24
C ILE A 256 -11.94 8.99 1.07
N VAL A 257 -11.75 8.61 2.35
CA VAL A 257 -12.87 8.32 3.26
C VAL A 257 -13.80 9.52 3.39
N THR A 258 -13.25 10.73 3.48
CA THR A 258 -14.04 11.97 3.58
C THR A 258 -14.71 12.33 2.26
N ASP A 259 -13.96 12.33 1.15
CA ASP A 259 -14.47 12.75 -0.17
C ASP A 259 -15.61 11.86 -0.68
N PHE A 260 -15.55 10.55 -0.39
CA PHE A 260 -16.56 9.58 -0.80
C PHE A 260 -17.51 9.14 0.32
N ASP A 261 -17.33 9.63 1.53
CA ASP A 261 -18.15 9.31 2.71
C ASP A 261 -18.20 7.79 2.99
N LEU A 262 -17.03 7.15 3.13
CA LEU A 262 -16.91 5.68 3.18
C LEU A 262 -16.92 5.09 4.60
N GLY A 263 -16.86 5.93 5.63
CA GLY A 263 -16.68 5.44 6.99
C GLY A 263 -16.27 6.53 7.98
N LEU A 264 -15.58 6.12 9.04
CA LEU A 264 -15.15 7.02 10.12
C LEU A 264 -13.62 6.98 10.29
N ILE A 265 -13.08 8.14 10.68
CA ILE A 265 -11.66 8.35 10.93
C ILE A 265 -11.48 8.59 12.43
N SER A 266 -10.59 7.86 13.09
CA SER A 266 -10.29 8.09 14.50
C SER A 266 -9.57 9.42 14.69
N LYS A 267 -9.71 9.98 15.88
CA LYS A 267 -9.14 11.29 16.26
C LYS A 267 -7.61 11.30 16.14
N ASN A 268 -6.97 10.20 16.47
CA ASN A 268 -5.52 9.99 16.39
C ASN A 268 -5.22 8.49 16.20
N PHE A 269 -3.94 8.09 16.32
CA PHE A 269 -3.50 6.69 16.18
C PHE A 269 -3.50 5.90 17.50
N GLU A 270 -4.15 6.40 18.54
CA GLU A 270 -4.27 5.67 19.81
C GLU A 270 -5.36 4.60 19.72
N VAL A 271 -5.07 3.45 20.31
CA VAL A 271 -5.95 2.27 20.37
C VAL A 271 -7.36 2.62 20.89
N LYS A 272 -7.45 3.41 21.97
CA LYS A 272 -8.73 3.82 22.56
C LYS A 272 -9.57 4.71 21.66
N ASN A 273 -8.94 5.66 20.94
CA ASN A 273 -9.67 6.52 20.01
C ASN A 273 -10.20 5.74 18.79
N LEU A 274 -9.46 4.72 18.35
CA LEU A 274 -9.98 3.82 17.32
C LEU A 274 -11.16 3.00 17.84
N ALA A 275 -11.10 2.50 19.09
CA ALA A 275 -12.20 1.77 19.72
C ALA A 275 -13.46 2.66 19.86
N GLU A 276 -13.31 3.90 20.31
CA GLU A 276 -14.41 4.88 20.36
C GLU A 276 -15.04 5.08 18.98
N THR A 277 -14.20 5.19 17.94
CA THR A 277 -14.65 5.31 16.55
C THR A 277 -15.45 4.07 16.14
N VAL A 278 -14.96 2.86 16.39
CA VAL A 278 -15.65 1.60 16.09
C VAL A 278 -16.98 1.51 16.86
N ASN A 279 -17.00 1.83 18.14
CA ASN A 279 -18.23 1.80 18.97
C ASN A 279 -19.32 2.78 18.46
N SER A 280 -18.93 3.86 17.77
CA SER A 280 -19.86 4.84 17.21
C SER A 280 -20.60 4.37 15.95
N PHE A 281 -20.23 3.20 15.38
CA PHE A 281 -20.96 2.61 14.27
C PHE A 281 -22.23 1.92 14.75
N SER A 282 -23.40 2.42 14.36
CA SER A 282 -24.65 1.69 14.44
C SER A 282 -24.83 0.80 13.21
N THR A 283 -25.74 -0.16 13.28
CA THR A 283 -26.12 -1.00 12.11
C THR A 283 -26.54 -0.14 10.91
N GLU A 284 -27.31 0.93 11.15
CA GLU A 284 -27.76 1.85 10.10
C GLU A 284 -26.58 2.59 9.46
N LYS A 285 -25.62 3.08 10.27
CA LYS A 285 -24.41 3.71 9.76
C LYS A 285 -23.56 2.75 8.92
N ILE A 286 -23.40 1.50 9.36
CA ILE A 286 -22.67 0.48 8.60
C ILE A 286 -23.34 0.28 7.24
N ILE A 287 -24.66 0.05 7.20
CA ILE A 287 -25.41 -0.11 5.95
C ILE A 287 -25.27 1.14 5.07
N TYR A 288 -25.30 2.32 5.64
CA TYR A 288 -25.10 3.57 4.92
C TYR A 288 -23.73 3.63 4.24
N TYR A 289 -22.65 3.35 4.99
CA TYR A 289 -21.30 3.38 4.43
C TYR A 289 -21.03 2.26 3.43
N LYS A 290 -21.62 1.07 3.62
CA LYS A 290 -21.58 0.00 2.61
C LYS A 290 -22.18 0.45 1.27
N LYS A 291 -23.31 1.20 1.30
CA LYS A 291 -23.89 1.80 0.09
C LYS A 291 -22.99 2.85 -0.54
N LYS A 292 -22.30 3.66 0.27
CA LYS A 292 -21.33 4.64 -0.22
C LYS A 292 -20.13 3.95 -0.88
N CYS A 293 -19.61 2.87 -0.27
CA CYS A 293 -18.56 2.05 -0.89
C CYS A 293 -19.01 1.43 -2.21
N ASP A 294 -20.28 1.01 -2.36
CA ASP A 294 -20.80 0.49 -3.61
C ASP A 294 -20.80 1.53 -4.75
N LEU A 295 -21.12 2.77 -4.43
CA LEU A 295 -21.01 3.87 -5.39
C LEU A 295 -19.54 4.17 -5.73
N ALA A 296 -18.70 4.31 -4.71
CA ALA A 296 -17.28 4.64 -4.87
C ALA A 296 -16.48 3.55 -5.61
N ALA A 297 -16.86 2.28 -5.47
CA ALA A 297 -16.20 1.17 -6.14
C ALA A 297 -16.23 1.28 -7.67
N LYS A 298 -17.25 1.93 -8.24
CA LYS A 298 -17.39 2.18 -9.69
C LYS A 298 -16.36 3.19 -10.21
N ASP A 299 -15.89 4.08 -9.34
CA ASP A 299 -14.90 5.11 -9.67
C ASP A 299 -13.50 4.70 -9.26
N LEU A 300 -13.37 4.07 -8.07
CA LEU A 300 -12.11 3.69 -7.45
C LEU A 300 -11.76 2.23 -7.75
N ASN A 301 -11.43 1.94 -9.01
CA ASN A 301 -11.05 0.62 -9.51
C ASN A 301 -9.84 0.68 -10.45
N ALA A 302 -9.23 -0.48 -10.69
CA ALA A 302 -8.04 -0.59 -11.53
C ALA A 302 -8.36 -0.28 -12.99
N GLU A 303 -9.55 -0.64 -13.50
CA GLU A 303 -9.95 -0.40 -14.89
C GLU A 303 -9.98 1.09 -15.22
N ASN A 304 -10.43 1.94 -14.29
CA ASN A 304 -10.41 3.38 -14.47
C ASN A 304 -8.99 3.95 -14.45
N ASN A 305 -8.10 3.37 -13.64
CA ASN A 305 -6.67 3.71 -13.66
C ASN A 305 -6.03 3.30 -14.99
N TYR A 306 -6.31 2.10 -15.49
CA TYR A 306 -5.81 1.64 -16.79
C TYR A 306 -6.26 2.54 -17.95
N LYS A 307 -7.53 2.97 -17.95
CA LYS A 307 -8.03 3.93 -18.96
C LYS A 307 -7.28 5.26 -18.93
N LYS A 308 -6.95 5.78 -17.74
CA LYS A 308 -6.16 7.01 -17.60
C LYS A 308 -4.75 6.82 -18.16
N LEU A 309 -4.08 5.73 -17.80
CA LEU A 309 -2.73 5.42 -18.29
C LEU A 309 -2.74 5.19 -19.81
N GLN A 310 -3.72 4.44 -20.32
CA GLN A 310 -3.86 4.18 -21.76
C GLN A 310 -4.05 5.47 -22.57
N LYS A 311 -4.87 6.40 -22.05
CA LYS A 311 -5.05 7.71 -22.68
C LYS A 311 -3.72 8.49 -22.76
N GLU A 312 -2.92 8.43 -21.71
CA GLU A 312 -1.59 9.05 -21.69
C GLU A 312 -0.65 8.41 -22.71
N ILE A 313 -0.51 7.07 -22.69
CA ILE A 313 0.35 6.33 -23.63
C ILE A 313 -0.07 6.61 -25.09
N ASN A 314 -1.35 6.62 -25.39
CA ASN A 314 -1.86 6.90 -26.73
C ASN A 314 -1.56 8.33 -27.21
N SER A 315 -1.30 9.27 -26.32
CA SER A 315 -0.91 10.65 -26.65
C SER A 315 0.54 10.78 -27.11
N TRP A 316 1.34 9.73 -26.99
CA TRP A 316 2.76 9.71 -27.40
C TRP A 316 2.97 9.42 -28.91
N HIS A 317 1.91 9.09 -29.60
CA HIS A 317 1.85 8.82 -31.05
C HIS A 317 1.12 9.93 -31.76
#